data_a5eb643509ab77d77253e74253755985
#
_entry.id   a5eb643509ab77d77253e74253755985
#
_cell.length_a   1.000
_cell.length_b   1.000
_cell.length_c   1.000
_cell.angle_alpha   90.00
_cell.angle_beta   90.00
_cell.angle_gamma   90.00
#
_symmetry.space_group_name_H-M   'P 1'
#
loop_
_entity.id
_entity.type
_entity.pdbx_description
1 polymer ?
#
loop_
_entity_poly.entity_id
_entity_poly.type
_entity_poly.pdbx_seq_one_letter_code
_entity_poly.pdbx_strand_id
1 'polypeptide(L)'
;MTIGSVWCASPDAPTGRMPDPGGGSDDVRREAWGHPKVVAHFLDGRLLKGFALDFRPSRGAFLLRRRDAVDVEAAIRIRLAALKALFFVKDFEGDPTYRELSDAARSSLLGRPVRVRFRDGEVLRGTSPSRDPGGAGFFLVPMDPRSNNRRIYVT
;
A
#
# COMPACT_ATOMS: atom_id res chain seq x y z
N MET A 1 -19.58 4.74 -0.10
CA MET A 1 -18.41 4.95 0.77
C MET A 1 -17.17 4.94 -0.07
N THR A 2 -16.48 6.03 -0.10
CA THR A 2 -15.33 6.30 -0.97
C THR A 2 -14.07 5.84 -0.25
N ILE A 3 -13.35 4.93 -0.84
CA ILE A 3 -12.26 4.18 -0.22
C ILE A 3 -10.94 4.95 -0.15
N GLY A 4 -10.87 6.10 -0.78
CA GLY A 4 -9.69 6.95 -0.69
C GLY A 4 -9.30 7.38 0.72
N SER A 5 -10.18 7.23 1.67
CA SER A 5 -10.00 7.73 3.05
C SER A 5 -9.31 6.76 4.01
N VAL A 6 -9.17 5.49 3.66
CA VAL A 6 -8.63 4.48 4.57
C VAL A 6 -7.14 4.70 4.89
N TRP A 7 -6.49 5.48 4.07
CA TRP A 7 -5.05 5.76 4.19
C TRP A 7 -4.71 6.86 5.16
N CYS A 8 -5.67 7.71 5.46
CA CYS A 8 -5.40 8.99 6.11
C CYS A 8 -5.77 9.01 7.58
N ALA A 9 -6.56 8.07 8.02
CA ALA A 9 -6.97 7.97 9.40
C ALA A 9 -6.28 6.79 10.07
N SER A 10 -5.01 6.94 10.41
CA SER A 10 -4.47 6.21 11.54
C SER A 10 -4.97 6.90 12.80
N PRO A 11 -5.77 6.25 13.64
CA PRO A 11 -6.25 6.84 14.90
C PRO A 11 -5.12 7.06 15.92
N ASP A 12 -3.91 6.66 15.64
CA ASP A 12 -2.74 6.81 16.50
C ASP A 12 -1.76 7.87 15.99
N ALA A 13 -2.24 9.01 15.56
CA ALA A 13 -1.39 10.18 15.50
C ALA A 13 -1.23 10.72 16.94
N PRO A 14 -0.04 10.66 17.56
CA PRO A 14 0.17 11.26 18.86
C PRO A 14 -0.06 12.77 18.71
N THR A 15 -1.08 13.24 19.42
CA THR A 15 -1.36 14.66 19.61
C THR A 15 -0.13 15.33 20.21
N GLY A 16 0.47 16.24 19.46
CA GLY A 16 1.35 17.25 20.03
C GLY A 16 2.84 16.99 19.98
N ARG A 17 3.40 16.85 18.80
CA ARG A 17 4.79 17.23 18.58
C ARG A 17 4.90 17.98 17.25
N MET A 18 5.43 19.19 17.30
CA MET A 18 5.78 19.95 16.10
C MET A 18 6.67 19.10 15.20
N PRO A 19 6.50 19.19 13.86
CA PRO A 19 7.37 18.47 12.95
C PRO A 19 8.80 18.97 13.14
N ASP A 20 9.67 18.05 13.56
CA ASP A 20 11.11 18.28 13.57
C ASP A 20 11.54 18.47 12.11
N PRO A 21 12.23 19.56 11.75
CA PRO A 21 12.68 19.80 10.39
C PRO A 21 13.77 18.82 9.90
N GLY A 22 14.09 17.80 10.69
CA GLY A 22 15.10 16.80 10.39
C GLY A 22 14.62 15.48 9.76
N GLY A 23 13.32 15.28 9.57
CA GLY A 23 12.76 13.98 9.12
C GLY A 23 12.97 13.62 7.65
N GLY A 24 13.43 14.55 6.81
CA GLY A 24 13.59 14.32 5.38
C GLY A 24 14.80 13.47 4.97
N SER A 25 15.84 13.43 5.76
CA SER A 25 17.10 12.78 5.36
C SER A 25 17.11 11.26 5.57
N ASP A 26 16.39 10.75 6.55
CA ASP A 26 16.34 9.31 6.83
C ASP A 26 15.43 8.54 5.86
N ASP A 27 14.36 9.17 5.42
CA ASP A 27 13.42 8.57 4.46
C ASP A 27 14.06 8.49 3.07
N VAL A 28 14.80 9.52 2.66
CA VAL A 28 15.57 9.54 1.41
C VAL A 28 16.70 8.51 1.42
N ARG A 29 17.41 8.33 2.56
CA ARG A 29 18.44 7.30 2.69
C ARG A 29 17.85 5.89 2.59
N ARG A 30 16.66 5.65 3.10
CA ARG A 30 15.96 4.36 3.03
C ARG A 30 15.43 4.05 1.63
N GLU A 31 15.03 5.06 0.85
CA GLU A 31 14.72 4.91 -0.57
C GLU A 31 15.96 4.59 -1.42
N ALA A 32 17.12 5.13 -1.06
CA ALA A 32 18.37 4.88 -1.77
C ALA A 32 18.80 3.40 -1.75
N TRP A 33 18.21 2.55 -0.90
CA TRP A 33 18.44 1.11 -0.86
C TRP A 33 17.46 0.32 -1.76
N GLY A 34 16.63 1.00 -2.55
CA GLY A 34 15.81 0.39 -3.60
C GLY A 34 14.62 -0.45 -3.11
N HIS A 35 14.29 -0.44 -1.81
CA HIS A 35 13.16 -1.19 -1.30
C HIS A 35 11.87 -0.37 -1.33
N PRO A 36 10.77 -0.90 -1.92
CA PRO A 36 9.53 -0.17 -2.02
C PRO A 36 8.87 0.03 -0.66
N LYS A 37 8.32 1.23 -0.45
CA LYS A 37 7.46 1.53 0.69
C LYS A 37 6.15 0.77 0.53
N VAL A 38 5.74 0.06 1.56
CA VAL A 38 4.49 -0.71 1.55
C VAL A 38 3.68 -0.52 2.81
N VAL A 39 2.37 -0.69 2.67
CA VAL A 39 1.46 -0.86 3.79
C VAL A 39 0.74 -2.19 3.61
N ALA A 40 0.95 -3.07 4.56
CA ALA A 40 0.33 -4.37 4.62
C ALA A 40 -1.01 -4.26 5.37
N HIS A 41 -2.11 -4.56 4.67
CA HIS A 41 -3.43 -4.68 5.26
C HIS A 41 -3.70 -6.15 5.56
N PHE A 42 -3.87 -6.47 6.82
CA PHE A 42 -4.17 -7.83 7.26
C PHE A 42 -5.67 -8.12 7.21
N LEU A 43 -6.01 -9.39 7.11
CA LEU A 43 -7.40 -9.86 7.15
C LEU A 43 -8.10 -9.57 8.49
N ASP A 44 -7.33 -9.45 9.57
CA ASP A 44 -7.82 -9.10 10.91
C ASP A 44 -7.98 -7.57 11.13
N GLY A 45 -7.75 -6.76 10.09
CA GLY A 45 -7.87 -5.31 10.14
C GLY A 45 -6.62 -4.56 10.58
N ARG A 46 -5.57 -5.26 11.01
CA ARG A 46 -4.28 -4.60 11.35
C ARG A 46 -3.61 -4.02 10.12
N LEU A 47 -2.89 -2.93 10.33
CA LEU A 47 -2.06 -2.26 9.33
C LEU A 47 -0.60 -2.27 9.78
N LEU A 48 0.31 -2.49 8.84
CA LEU A 48 1.73 -2.44 9.10
C LEU A 48 2.44 -1.68 7.97
N LYS A 49 3.13 -0.60 8.34
CA LYS A 49 3.90 0.24 7.42
C LYS A 49 5.39 -0.16 7.45
N GLY A 50 6.00 -0.27 6.30
CA GLY A 50 7.41 -0.64 6.21
C GLY A 50 7.94 -0.76 4.78
N PHE A 51 9.08 -1.40 4.64
CA PHE A 51 9.78 -1.61 3.38
C PHE A 51 9.76 -3.10 3.03
N ALA A 52 9.29 -3.43 1.84
CA ALA A 52 9.32 -4.81 1.36
C ALA A 52 10.71 -5.14 0.82
N LEU A 53 11.40 -6.09 1.42
CA LEU A 53 12.79 -6.40 1.08
C LEU A 53 12.90 -7.36 -0.11
N ASP A 54 12.04 -8.37 -0.18
CA ASP A 54 12.14 -9.47 -1.15
C ASP A 54 10.78 -9.91 -1.70
N PHE A 55 9.84 -8.97 -1.86
CA PHE A 55 8.49 -9.29 -2.27
C PHE A 55 8.45 -9.98 -3.64
N ARG A 56 7.99 -11.22 -3.63
CA ARG A 56 7.67 -12.03 -4.81
C ARG A 56 6.38 -12.80 -4.57
N PRO A 57 5.30 -12.54 -5.34
CA PRO A 57 4.01 -13.23 -5.15
C PRO A 57 4.11 -14.75 -5.11
N SER A 58 4.95 -15.32 -5.97
CA SER A 58 5.15 -16.77 -6.08
C SER A 58 5.71 -17.44 -4.82
N ARG A 59 6.31 -16.69 -3.90
CA ARG A 59 6.87 -17.23 -2.65
C ARG A 59 5.86 -17.36 -1.53
N GLY A 60 4.66 -16.80 -1.67
CA GLY A 60 3.62 -16.82 -0.65
C GLY A 60 3.94 -16.06 0.64
N ALA A 61 5.16 -15.53 0.78
CA ALA A 61 5.61 -14.72 1.91
C ALA A 61 6.75 -13.80 1.48
N PHE A 62 6.97 -12.73 2.25
CA PHE A 62 8.09 -11.80 2.05
C PHE A 62 8.59 -11.25 3.38
N LEU A 63 9.76 -10.63 3.36
CA LEU A 63 10.32 -9.93 4.50
C LEU A 63 9.93 -8.44 4.44
N LEU A 64 9.42 -7.95 5.56
CA LEU A 64 9.08 -6.55 5.73
C LEU A 64 9.89 -5.97 6.89
N ARG A 65 10.64 -4.91 6.62
CA ARG A 65 11.27 -4.09 7.65
C ARG A 65 10.29 -2.99 8.03
N ARG A 66 9.93 -2.93 9.30
CA ARG A 66 9.01 -1.91 9.79
C ARG A 66 9.60 -0.50 9.62
N ARG A 67 8.73 0.47 9.36
CA ARG A 67 9.11 1.89 9.26
C ARG A 67 9.76 2.41 10.54
N ASP A 68 9.23 2.01 11.69
CA ASP A 68 9.62 2.44 13.03
C ASP A 68 10.70 1.56 13.67
N ALA A 69 11.24 0.58 12.95
CA ALA A 69 12.30 -0.26 13.48
C ALA A 69 13.59 0.53 13.67
N VAL A 70 14.11 0.52 14.89
CA VAL A 70 15.40 1.12 15.25
C VAL A 70 16.54 0.30 14.65
N ASP A 71 16.38 -1.02 14.65
CA ASP A 71 17.33 -1.96 14.07
C ASP A 71 17.05 -2.15 12.58
N VAL A 72 18.06 -1.85 11.77
CA VAL A 72 17.99 -1.97 10.30
C VAL A 72 17.83 -3.42 9.87
N GLU A 73 18.29 -4.38 10.69
CA GLU A 73 18.22 -5.81 10.40
C GLU A 73 16.90 -6.46 10.87
N ALA A 74 16.09 -5.77 11.67
CA ALA A 74 14.83 -6.29 12.18
C ALA A 74 13.75 -6.38 11.09
N ALA A 75 13.81 -7.46 10.31
CA ALA A 75 12.78 -7.78 9.34
C ALA A 75 11.85 -8.89 9.85
N ILE A 76 10.55 -8.72 9.62
CA ILE A 76 9.54 -9.69 9.95
C ILE A 76 9.02 -10.39 8.69
N ARG A 77 8.74 -11.68 8.82
CA ARG A 77 8.18 -12.47 7.72
C ARG A 77 6.66 -12.31 7.67
N ILE A 78 6.15 -11.84 6.55
CA ILE A 78 4.72 -11.66 6.30
C ILE A 78 4.25 -12.72 5.31
N ARG A 79 3.23 -13.49 5.69
CA ARG A 79 2.56 -14.43 4.78
C ARG A 79 1.52 -13.71 3.95
N LEU A 80 1.49 -13.92 2.64
CA LEU A 80 0.48 -13.31 1.76
C LEU A 80 -0.93 -13.76 2.14
N ALA A 81 -1.11 -15.01 2.53
CA ALA A 81 -2.41 -15.54 2.96
C ALA A 81 -2.99 -14.86 4.22
N ALA A 82 -2.19 -14.13 4.99
CA ALA A 82 -2.66 -13.35 6.13
C ALA A 82 -3.06 -11.92 5.75
N LEU A 83 -2.79 -11.52 4.52
CA LEU A 83 -3.09 -10.18 4.03
C LEU A 83 -4.43 -10.16 3.29
N LYS A 84 -5.11 -9.04 3.39
CA LYS A 84 -6.18 -8.60 2.52
C LYS A 84 -5.61 -8.00 1.24
N ALA A 85 -4.59 -7.14 1.39
CA ALA A 85 -3.87 -6.53 0.29
C ALA A 85 -2.53 -5.94 0.77
N LEU A 86 -1.59 -5.78 -0.17
CA LEU A 86 -0.32 -5.09 0.04
C LEU A 86 -0.26 -3.87 -0.87
N PHE A 87 -0.22 -2.70 -0.28
CA PHE A 87 -0.21 -1.42 -0.98
C PHE A 87 1.22 -0.91 -1.14
N PHE A 88 1.65 -0.69 -2.35
CA PHE A 88 2.91 -0.04 -2.69
C PHE A 88 2.67 1.46 -2.80
N VAL A 89 3.21 2.23 -1.85
CA VAL A 89 2.88 3.64 -1.67
C VAL A 89 4.03 4.56 -2.09
N LYS A 90 3.69 5.81 -2.40
CA LYS A 90 4.65 6.87 -2.68
C LYS A 90 5.30 7.36 -1.38
N ASP A 91 4.46 7.55 -0.36
CA ASP A 91 4.88 7.92 0.99
C ASP A 91 3.99 7.25 2.05
N PHE A 92 4.41 7.31 3.32
CA PHE A 92 3.69 6.70 4.44
C PHE A 92 2.65 7.62 5.07
N GLU A 93 2.75 8.92 4.84
CA GLU A 93 1.86 9.93 5.39
C GLU A 93 0.55 9.97 4.60
N GLY A 94 0.65 9.88 3.27
CA GLY A 94 -0.49 10.08 2.38
C GLY A 94 -1.02 11.52 2.41
N ASP A 95 -2.12 11.75 1.73
CA ASP A 95 -2.83 13.03 1.74
C ASP A 95 -4.21 12.84 2.38
N PRO A 96 -4.44 13.35 3.60
CA PRO A 96 -5.73 13.23 4.28
C PRO A 96 -6.85 13.99 3.57
N THR A 97 -6.52 14.94 2.71
CA THR A 97 -7.51 15.71 1.92
C THR A 97 -7.85 15.05 0.59
N TYR A 98 -7.08 14.02 0.21
CA TYR A 98 -7.29 13.32 -1.04
C TYR A 98 -8.67 12.66 -1.10
N ARG A 99 -9.40 12.96 -2.15
CA ARG A 99 -10.63 12.28 -2.53
C ARG A 99 -10.41 11.60 -3.87
N GLU A 100 -10.67 10.31 -3.92
CA GLU A 100 -10.64 9.58 -5.18
C GLU A 100 -11.68 10.18 -6.14
N LEU A 101 -11.25 10.55 -7.34
CA LEU A 101 -12.16 11.00 -8.39
C LEU A 101 -12.97 9.82 -8.89
N SER A 102 -14.26 9.85 -8.60
CA SER A 102 -15.22 8.85 -9.01
C SER A 102 -15.50 8.96 -10.46
N ASP A 103 -15.02 8.65 -11.46
CA ASP A 103 -15.46 8.50 -12.87
C ASP A 103 -14.73 9.27 -13.99
N ALA A 104 -13.96 10.31 -13.73
CA ALA A 104 -13.64 11.24 -14.82
C ALA A 104 -12.33 10.97 -15.57
N ALA A 105 -11.42 10.22 -15.03
CA ALA A 105 -10.17 9.93 -15.73
C ALA A 105 -10.12 8.47 -16.19
N ARG A 106 -10.74 8.19 -17.31
CA ARG A 106 -10.35 7.06 -18.16
C ARG A 106 -8.93 7.34 -18.65
N SER A 107 -7.99 7.30 -17.73
CA SER A 107 -6.60 7.26 -18.10
C SER A 107 -6.39 5.98 -18.88
N SER A 108 -5.75 6.08 -20.02
CA SER A 108 -5.34 4.98 -20.89
C SER A 108 -4.26 4.12 -20.22
N LEU A 109 -4.55 3.67 -18.99
CA LEU A 109 -3.67 2.75 -18.28
C LEU A 109 -3.76 1.39 -18.96
N LEU A 110 -2.60 0.85 -19.27
CA LEU A 110 -2.48 -0.50 -19.80
C LEU A 110 -3.07 -1.50 -18.81
N GLY A 111 -4.06 -2.27 -19.25
CA GLY A 111 -4.68 -3.31 -18.45
C GLY A 111 -6.20 -3.33 -18.55
N ARG A 112 -6.80 -4.37 -18.00
CA ARG A 112 -8.26 -4.51 -17.94
C ARG A 112 -8.80 -3.78 -16.73
N PRO A 113 -9.92 -3.02 -16.83
CA PRO A 113 -10.58 -2.44 -15.67
C PRO A 113 -11.03 -3.56 -14.73
N VAL A 114 -10.71 -3.40 -13.45
CA VAL A 114 -11.03 -4.35 -12.39
C VAL A 114 -11.66 -3.61 -11.23
N ARG A 115 -12.71 -4.20 -10.67
CA ARG A 115 -13.33 -3.77 -9.43
C ARG A 115 -13.22 -4.91 -8.42
N VAL A 116 -12.49 -4.68 -7.36
CA VAL A 116 -12.34 -5.63 -6.25
C VAL A 116 -13.27 -5.22 -5.14
N ARG A 117 -14.11 -6.13 -4.68
CA ARG A 117 -14.93 -5.95 -3.48
C ARG A 117 -14.44 -6.90 -2.41
N PHE A 118 -13.98 -6.38 -1.30
CA PHE A 118 -13.58 -7.16 -0.14
C PHE A 118 -14.79 -7.59 0.70
N ARG A 119 -14.59 -8.59 1.56
CA ARG A 119 -15.65 -9.12 2.42
C ARG A 119 -16.16 -8.11 3.45
N ASP A 120 -15.32 -7.17 3.87
CA ASP A 120 -15.64 -6.05 4.77
C ASP A 120 -16.40 -4.90 4.07
N GLY A 121 -16.70 -5.05 2.77
CA GLY A 121 -17.44 -4.08 1.97
C GLY A 121 -16.55 -3.05 1.26
N GLU A 122 -15.27 -3.01 1.54
CA GLU A 122 -14.33 -2.13 0.81
C GLU A 122 -14.29 -2.49 -0.67
N VAL A 123 -14.25 -1.47 -1.52
CA VAL A 123 -14.18 -1.64 -2.97
C VAL A 123 -12.98 -0.87 -3.52
N LEU A 124 -12.08 -1.55 -4.21
CA LEU A 124 -10.99 -0.94 -4.97
C LEU A 124 -11.31 -0.95 -6.47
N ARG A 125 -10.96 0.13 -7.16
CA ARG A 125 -11.08 0.26 -8.61
C ARG A 125 -9.73 0.56 -9.22
N GLY A 126 -9.43 -0.10 -10.32
CA GLY A 126 -8.15 0.09 -11.01
C GLY A 126 -8.09 -0.71 -12.29
N THR A 127 -6.91 -0.84 -12.83
CA THR A 127 -6.62 -1.73 -13.95
C THR A 127 -5.68 -2.84 -13.50
N SER A 128 -5.83 -4.02 -14.05
CA SER A 128 -4.92 -5.14 -13.80
C SER A 128 -4.20 -5.53 -15.09
N PRO A 129 -2.87 -5.65 -15.05
CA PRO A 129 -2.11 -6.22 -16.17
C PRO A 129 -2.25 -7.74 -16.24
N SER A 130 -2.73 -8.39 -15.19
CA SER A 130 -2.94 -9.83 -15.15
C SER A 130 -4.15 -10.25 -15.96
N ARG A 131 -4.01 -11.33 -16.72
CA ARG A 131 -5.13 -11.94 -17.46
C ARG A 131 -6.01 -12.82 -16.59
N ASP A 132 -5.47 -13.32 -15.49
CA ASP A 132 -6.18 -14.19 -14.54
C ASP A 132 -6.06 -13.62 -13.12
N PRO A 133 -7.08 -12.88 -12.66
CA PRO A 133 -7.13 -12.40 -11.29
C PRO A 133 -7.50 -13.48 -10.27
N GLY A 134 -7.77 -14.71 -10.71
CA GLY A 134 -8.21 -15.81 -9.84
C GLY A 134 -7.10 -16.68 -9.26
N GLY A 135 -5.82 -16.34 -9.49
CA GLY A 135 -4.67 -17.06 -8.94
C GLY A 135 -4.38 -16.74 -7.47
N ALA A 136 -3.12 -16.91 -7.06
CA ALA A 136 -2.66 -16.63 -5.69
C ALA A 136 -2.74 -15.15 -5.29
N GLY A 137 -3.21 -14.30 -6.20
CA GLY A 137 -3.35 -12.85 -6.07
C GLY A 137 -2.93 -12.14 -7.35
N PHE A 138 -3.20 -10.85 -7.44
CA PHE A 138 -2.91 -10.08 -8.64
C PHE A 138 -2.59 -8.62 -8.29
N PHE A 139 -1.92 -7.94 -9.22
CA PHE A 139 -1.68 -6.51 -9.12
C PHE A 139 -2.85 -5.71 -9.68
N LEU A 140 -3.22 -4.67 -8.94
CA LEU A 140 -4.16 -3.64 -9.33
C LEU A 140 -3.44 -2.30 -9.32
N VAL A 141 -3.57 -1.53 -10.40
CA VAL A 141 -3.07 -0.17 -10.52
C VAL A 141 -4.25 0.78 -10.36
N PRO A 142 -4.23 1.70 -9.39
CA PRO A 142 -5.29 2.69 -9.21
C PRO A 142 -5.54 3.50 -10.48
N MET A 143 -6.80 3.83 -10.76
CA MET A 143 -7.14 4.65 -11.93
C MET A 143 -6.73 6.10 -11.78
N ASP A 144 -6.70 6.63 -10.55
CA ASP A 144 -6.28 8.00 -10.29
C ASP A 144 -4.75 8.08 -10.11
N PRO A 145 -4.03 8.76 -11.02
CA PRO A 145 -2.57 8.91 -10.93
C PRO A 145 -2.13 9.74 -9.73
N ARG A 146 -3.04 10.53 -9.12
CA ARG A 146 -2.77 11.28 -7.89
C ARG A 146 -2.87 10.42 -6.65
N SER A 147 -3.35 9.19 -6.77
CA SER A 147 -3.36 8.24 -5.66
C SER A 147 -1.98 8.10 -5.05
N ASN A 148 -1.91 8.02 -3.72
CA ASN A 148 -0.68 7.67 -3.02
C ASN A 148 -0.23 6.23 -3.34
N ASN A 149 -1.15 5.38 -3.82
CA ASN A 149 -0.84 4.02 -4.21
C ASN A 149 -0.27 3.96 -5.62
N ARG A 150 0.93 3.43 -5.78
CA ARG A 150 1.52 3.14 -7.09
C ARG A 150 0.89 1.89 -7.69
N ARG A 151 0.68 0.87 -6.88
CA ARG A 151 0.03 -0.40 -7.20
C ARG A 151 -0.39 -1.10 -5.93
N ILE A 152 -1.31 -2.04 -6.05
CA ILE A 152 -1.84 -2.82 -4.93
C ILE A 152 -1.75 -4.29 -5.31
N TYR A 153 -1.18 -5.13 -4.46
CA TYR A 153 -1.27 -6.57 -4.62
C TYR A 153 -2.45 -7.07 -3.79
N VAL A 154 -3.45 -7.62 -4.45
CA VAL A 154 -4.65 -8.20 -3.83
C VAL A 154 -4.43 -9.69 -3.68
N THR A 155 -4.67 -10.25 -2.50
CA THR A 155 -4.51 -11.68 -2.18
C THR A 155 -5.85 -12.39 -2.22
#